data_ba3c2ddcbc79898f5e5a8098878709c3
#
_entry.id   ba3c2ddcbc79898f5e5a8098878709c3
#
_cell.length_a   1.000
_cell.length_b   1.000
_cell.length_c   1.000
_cell.angle_alpha   90.00
_cell.angle_beta   90.00
_cell.angle_gamma   90.00
#
_symmetry.space_group_name_H-M   'P 1'
#
loop_
_entity.id
_entity.type
_entity.pdbx_description
1 polymer ?
#
loop_
_entity_poly.entity_id
_entity_poly.type
_entity_poly.pdbx_seq_one_letter_code
_entity_poly.pdbx_strand_id
1 'polypeptide(L)'
;MINPDDVVSLSRLQFGATALFHFLFVPLTLGLSWILVIAESAYVMTGKVIYQDITRFWGKLFGINFVMGVTTGITMEFQFGTNWAYYSHYVGDIFGTPLAIEGLMAFFLESTLVGLFFFGWDKLSRGKHLLVTMLVALGSNLSALWILIGNGWMQNPVGAEFNLLTQRMELVDIAAVLFNPVAQVKFVHTVAAGYVAASMFVMGVSSWYLLRKTEVQFALRSFAIASGFGLAAILSVIVLGDESGYRTGEVQKVKLAAIEAEWETEPAPASFTLFGFPDQQGETTHAAIKIPYLMGIIATRSIDEAVTGLKDIKVQNEARIRSGMVAAEALEQIRQGADTPANRARFEQHGKDLGYGLLLTPYASNIAKAGEAEIAKAVDDSIPPVAPLFWGFRVMVGLGITMLGLMVVSFVQLCRNRLQDSPRLLKTLLWSIPLPWIAIEAGWLVAELGRQPWTISDVLPVSASVSLLQPGQLWFSLIAICSIYTLLLVVELFLLRHVISKGPAILHTGRYSGEQPELARIA
;
A
#
# COMPACT_ATOMS: atom_id res chain seq x y z
N MET A 1 -10.39 -12.85 17.33
CA MET A 1 -9.40 -13.96 17.33
C MET A 1 -9.54 -14.69 16.00
N ILE A 2 -8.44 -15.14 15.41
CA ILE A 2 -8.47 -15.95 14.19
C ILE A 2 -9.04 -17.31 14.56
N ASN A 3 -10.18 -17.67 13.96
CA ASN A 3 -10.73 -19.03 14.11
C ASN A 3 -9.97 -19.96 13.16
N PRO A 4 -9.24 -20.97 13.65
CA PRO A 4 -8.42 -21.85 12.82
C PRO A 4 -9.23 -22.73 11.84
N ASP A 5 -10.52 -22.85 12.05
CA ASP A 5 -11.43 -23.62 11.19
C ASP A 5 -12.28 -22.72 10.28
N ASP A 6 -12.11 -21.42 10.35
CA ASP A 6 -12.84 -20.46 9.53
C ASP A 6 -12.08 -20.11 8.24
N VAL A 7 -12.61 -20.53 7.10
CA VAL A 7 -12.05 -20.27 5.76
C VAL A 7 -11.90 -18.78 5.48
N VAL A 8 -12.84 -17.94 5.94
CA VAL A 8 -12.80 -16.49 5.73
C VAL A 8 -11.62 -15.88 6.47
N SER A 9 -11.47 -16.18 7.75
CA SER A 9 -10.36 -15.69 8.58
C SER A 9 -9.00 -16.14 8.07
N LEU A 10 -8.88 -17.41 7.63
CA LEU A 10 -7.63 -17.95 7.07
C LEU A 10 -7.28 -17.33 5.72
N SER A 11 -8.27 -17.14 4.83
CA SER A 11 -8.05 -16.48 3.53
C SER A 11 -7.61 -15.02 3.72
N ARG A 12 -8.21 -14.30 4.67
CA ARG A 12 -7.79 -12.93 5.04
C ARG A 12 -6.36 -12.91 5.58
N LEU A 13 -6.03 -13.84 6.47
CA LEU A 13 -4.68 -13.94 7.04
C LEU A 13 -3.65 -14.22 5.94
N GLN A 14 -3.93 -15.16 5.04
CA GLN A 14 -3.03 -15.52 3.95
C GLN A 14 -2.80 -14.35 3.00
N PHE A 15 -3.86 -13.67 2.57
CA PHE A 15 -3.73 -12.51 1.68
C PHE A 15 -2.99 -11.36 2.38
N GLY A 16 -3.35 -11.06 3.63
CA GLY A 16 -2.69 -10.05 4.44
C GLY A 16 -1.20 -10.31 4.62
N ALA A 17 -0.82 -11.54 4.99
CA ALA A 17 0.58 -11.95 5.10
C ALA A 17 1.33 -11.80 3.77
N THR A 18 0.72 -12.25 2.66
CA THR A 18 1.33 -12.13 1.33
C THR A 18 1.54 -10.67 0.94
N ALA A 19 0.55 -9.81 1.16
CA ALA A 19 0.64 -8.38 0.82
C ALA A 19 1.72 -7.67 1.66
N LEU A 20 1.77 -7.91 2.98
CA LEU A 20 2.79 -7.34 3.86
C LEU A 20 4.21 -7.80 3.46
N PHE A 21 4.41 -9.10 3.18
CA PHE A 21 5.70 -9.58 2.67
C PHE A 21 6.09 -8.95 1.32
N HIS A 22 5.15 -8.84 0.39
CA HIS A 22 5.41 -8.21 -0.91
C HIS A 22 5.83 -6.74 -0.74
N PHE A 23 5.20 -6.02 0.17
CA PHE A 23 5.53 -4.63 0.46
C PHE A 23 6.85 -4.41 1.20
N LEU A 24 7.56 -5.46 1.61
CA LEU A 24 8.97 -5.32 2.03
C LEU A 24 9.89 -4.99 0.85
N PHE A 25 9.53 -5.40 -0.37
CA PHE A 25 10.38 -5.26 -1.58
C PHE A 25 9.95 -4.07 -2.46
N VAL A 26 8.66 -3.86 -2.65
CA VAL A 26 8.12 -2.85 -3.59
C VAL A 26 8.63 -1.43 -3.33
N PRO A 27 8.63 -0.89 -2.09
CA PRO A 27 9.05 0.48 -1.83
C PRO A 27 10.47 0.77 -2.25
N LEU A 28 11.37 -0.18 -2.01
CA LEU A 28 12.78 -0.04 -2.36
C LEU A 28 12.98 -0.05 -3.88
N THR A 29 12.27 -0.91 -4.62
CA THR A 29 12.28 -0.94 -6.08
C THR A 29 11.83 0.41 -6.66
N LEU A 30 10.67 0.93 -6.22
CA LEU A 30 10.12 2.18 -6.72
C LEU A 30 11.07 3.35 -6.54
N GLY A 31 11.66 3.50 -5.36
CA GLY A 31 12.51 4.65 -5.06
C GLY A 31 13.93 4.52 -5.60
N LEU A 32 14.54 3.32 -5.55
CA LEU A 32 15.88 3.11 -6.11
C LEU A 32 15.90 3.35 -7.62
N SER A 33 14.87 2.95 -8.37
CA SER A 33 14.80 3.18 -9.81
C SER A 33 14.99 4.66 -10.18
N TRP A 34 14.36 5.59 -9.45
CA TRP A 34 14.54 7.03 -9.67
C TRP A 34 15.87 7.59 -9.16
N ILE A 35 16.40 7.06 -8.06
CA ILE A 35 17.75 7.39 -7.60
C ILE A 35 18.78 7.00 -8.67
N LEU A 36 18.59 5.86 -9.36
CA LEU A 36 19.44 5.46 -10.49
C LEU A 36 19.32 6.44 -11.66
N VAL A 37 18.11 6.86 -12.02
CA VAL A 37 17.90 7.88 -13.07
C VAL A 37 18.63 9.18 -12.74
N ILE A 38 18.53 9.66 -11.50
CA ILE A 38 19.20 10.90 -11.06
C ILE A 38 20.73 10.75 -11.13
N ALA A 39 21.26 9.64 -10.63
CA ALA A 39 22.69 9.36 -10.64
C ALA A 39 23.24 9.25 -12.08
N GLU A 40 22.54 8.51 -12.92
CA GLU A 40 22.94 8.34 -14.31
C GLU A 40 22.79 9.62 -15.14
N SER A 41 21.76 10.44 -14.87
CA SER A 41 21.64 11.78 -15.45
C SER A 41 22.86 12.64 -15.12
N ALA A 42 23.29 12.61 -13.86
CA ALA A 42 24.51 13.31 -13.44
C ALA A 42 25.76 12.78 -14.17
N TYR A 43 25.85 11.45 -14.42
CA TYR A 43 26.91 10.87 -15.24
C TYR A 43 26.87 11.37 -16.68
N VAL A 44 25.71 11.36 -17.32
CA VAL A 44 25.56 11.81 -18.72
C VAL A 44 25.92 13.28 -18.87
N MET A 45 25.48 14.14 -17.94
CA MET A 45 25.71 15.58 -17.97
C MET A 45 27.16 15.98 -17.62
N THR A 46 27.80 15.29 -16.67
CA THR A 46 29.11 15.70 -16.14
C THR A 46 30.27 14.88 -16.69
N GLY A 47 30.01 13.68 -17.22
CA GLY A 47 31.03 12.70 -17.65
C GLY A 47 31.85 12.08 -16.50
N LYS A 48 31.53 12.39 -15.22
CA LYS A 48 32.29 11.90 -14.06
C LYS A 48 31.96 10.44 -13.77
N VAL A 49 32.96 9.57 -13.85
CA VAL A 49 32.86 8.11 -13.67
C VAL A 49 32.22 7.72 -12.32
N ILE A 50 32.45 8.52 -11.27
CA ILE A 50 31.88 8.25 -9.96
C ILE A 50 30.33 8.14 -9.96
N TYR A 51 29.64 8.86 -10.84
CA TYR A 51 28.17 8.73 -10.98
C TYR A 51 27.79 7.46 -11.73
N GLN A 52 28.62 6.99 -12.66
CA GLN A 52 28.45 5.66 -13.27
C GLN A 52 28.60 4.56 -12.22
N ASP A 53 29.59 4.69 -11.34
CA ASP A 53 29.83 3.74 -10.24
C ASP A 53 28.67 3.73 -9.26
N ILE A 54 28.12 4.89 -8.92
CA ILE A 54 26.91 5.04 -8.10
C ILE A 54 25.75 4.30 -8.76
N THR A 55 25.50 4.53 -10.06
CA THR A 55 24.41 3.88 -10.79
C THR A 55 24.58 2.37 -10.82
N ARG A 56 25.77 1.87 -11.12
CA ARG A 56 26.05 0.42 -11.15
C ARG A 56 25.90 -0.24 -9.79
N PHE A 57 26.41 0.41 -8.73
CA PHE A 57 26.33 -0.14 -7.36
C PHE A 57 24.87 -0.22 -6.86
N TRP A 58 24.16 0.89 -6.88
CA TRP A 58 22.76 0.91 -6.47
C TRP A 58 21.88 0.11 -7.40
N GLY A 59 22.20 0.06 -8.70
CA GLY A 59 21.56 -0.79 -9.69
C GLY A 59 21.65 -2.27 -9.35
N LYS A 60 22.79 -2.73 -8.81
CA LYS A 60 22.94 -4.13 -8.35
C LYS A 60 22.01 -4.44 -7.16
N LEU A 61 21.89 -3.52 -6.20
CA LEU A 61 20.97 -3.66 -5.07
C LEU A 61 19.51 -3.60 -5.54
N PHE A 62 19.21 -2.68 -6.46
CA PHE A 62 17.91 -2.62 -7.14
C PHE A 62 17.56 -3.97 -7.78
N GLY A 63 18.47 -4.58 -8.55
CA GLY A 63 18.20 -5.85 -9.24
C GLY A 63 17.95 -7.02 -8.29
N ILE A 64 18.65 -7.09 -7.15
CA ILE A 64 18.41 -8.11 -6.12
C ILE A 64 16.98 -7.96 -5.59
N ASN A 65 16.63 -6.76 -5.16
CA ASN A 65 15.31 -6.45 -4.60
C ASN A 65 14.18 -6.59 -5.63
N PHE A 66 14.41 -6.19 -6.89
CA PHE A 66 13.47 -6.31 -8.00
C PHE A 66 13.01 -7.75 -8.23
N VAL A 67 13.95 -8.69 -8.26
CA VAL A 67 13.62 -10.13 -8.46
C VAL A 67 12.74 -10.65 -7.32
N MET A 68 12.99 -10.23 -6.09
CA MET A 68 12.16 -10.62 -4.94
C MET A 68 10.76 -10.01 -5.03
N GLY A 69 10.67 -8.73 -5.41
CA GLY A 69 9.40 -8.03 -5.64
C GLY A 69 8.54 -8.71 -6.70
N VAL A 70 9.10 -9.01 -7.86
CA VAL A 70 8.39 -9.73 -8.95
C VAL A 70 7.91 -11.10 -8.49
N THR A 71 8.76 -11.89 -7.84
CA THR A 71 8.40 -13.25 -7.39
C THR A 71 7.22 -13.22 -6.42
N THR A 72 7.23 -12.29 -5.47
CA THR A 72 6.17 -12.16 -4.47
C THR A 72 4.89 -11.55 -5.06
N GLY A 73 5.00 -10.63 -6.03
CA GLY A 73 3.87 -10.03 -6.74
C GLY A 73 3.07 -11.05 -7.54
N ILE A 74 3.73 -11.86 -8.36
CA ILE A 74 3.08 -12.92 -9.15
C ILE A 74 2.31 -13.89 -8.22
N THR A 75 2.89 -14.28 -7.10
CA THR A 75 2.22 -15.17 -6.14
C THR A 75 0.97 -14.52 -5.53
N MET A 76 0.99 -13.20 -5.30
CA MET A 76 -0.17 -12.47 -4.80
C MET A 76 -1.30 -12.43 -5.83
N GLU A 77 -1.00 -12.24 -7.11
CA GLU A 77 -1.99 -12.26 -8.18
C GLU A 77 -2.68 -13.61 -8.31
N PHE A 78 -1.96 -14.72 -8.18
CA PHE A 78 -2.58 -16.05 -8.19
C PHE A 78 -3.62 -16.25 -7.10
N GLN A 79 -3.54 -15.56 -5.97
CA GLN A 79 -4.52 -15.68 -4.89
C GLN A 79 -5.91 -15.15 -5.28
N PHE A 80 -6.02 -14.23 -6.24
CA PHE A 80 -7.32 -13.79 -6.75
C PHE A 80 -8.10 -14.93 -7.41
N GLY A 81 -7.42 -15.86 -8.09
CA GLY A 81 -8.06 -17.04 -8.66
C GLY A 81 -8.23 -18.20 -7.67
N THR A 82 -7.30 -18.37 -6.73
CA THR A 82 -7.31 -19.53 -5.80
C THR A 82 -8.15 -19.26 -4.55
N ASN A 83 -7.91 -18.16 -3.85
CA ASN A 83 -8.51 -17.88 -2.55
C ASN A 83 -9.75 -16.97 -2.63
N TRP A 84 -9.86 -16.18 -3.71
CA TRP A 84 -10.85 -15.12 -3.87
C TRP A 84 -11.64 -15.27 -5.17
N ALA A 85 -12.00 -16.52 -5.54
CA ALA A 85 -12.65 -16.81 -6.82
C ALA A 85 -14.00 -16.11 -6.98
N TYR A 86 -14.81 -16.01 -5.92
CA TYR A 86 -16.10 -15.30 -5.99
C TYR A 86 -15.90 -13.81 -6.19
N TYR A 87 -14.93 -13.19 -5.54
CA TYR A 87 -14.54 -11.81 -5.82
C TYR A 87 -14.14 -11.64 -7.29
N SER A 88 -13.25 -12.48 -7.79
CA SER A 88 -12.77 -12.41 -9.18
C SER A 88 -13.89 -12.61 -10.20
N HIS A 89 -14.87 -13.48 -9.90
CA HIS A 89 -16.05 -13.65 -10.73
C HIS A 89 -16.98 -12.43 -10.69
N TYR A 90 -17.18 -11.87 -9.50
CA TYR A 90 -18.14 -10.78 -9.27
C TYR A 90 -17.72 -9.44 -9.89
N VAL A 91 -16.41 -9.19 -10.02
CA VAL A 91 -15.87 -7.92 -10.54
C VAL A 91 -14.80 -8.09 -11.63
N GLY A 92 -14.79 -9.25 -12.30
CA GLY A 92 -13.76 -9.60 -13.27
C GLY A 92 -13.53 -8.58 -14.38
N ASP A 93 -14.59 -7.93 -14.86
CA ASP A 93 -14.51 -6.91 -15.91
C ASP A 93 -13.85 -5.62 -15.43
N ILE A 94 -13.99 -5.29 -14.14
CA ILE A 94 -13.55 -4.01 -13.58
C ILE A 94 -12.12 -4.15 -13.03
N PHE A 95 -11.89 -5.15 -12.18
CA PHE A 95 -10.61 -5.38 -11.53
C PHE A 95 -9.60 -6.05 -12.46
N GLY A 96 -10.05 -6.97 -13.32
CA GLY A 96 -9.20 -7.68 -14.27
C GLY A 96 -8.59 -6.78 -15.36
N THR A 97 -9.26 -5.71 -15.73
CA THR A 97 -8.75 -4.76 -16.75
C THR A 97 -7.46 -4.07 -16.31
N PRO A 98 -7.36 -3.41 -15.13
CA PRO A 98 -6.11 -2.86 -14.62
C PRO A 98 -4.99 -3.91 -14.48
N LEU A 99 -5.30 -5.11 -13.97
CA LEU A 99 -4.32 -6.20 -13.84
C LEU A 99 -3.78 -6.68 -15.18
N ALA A 100 -4.65 -6.84 -16.19
CA ALA A 100 -4.25 -7.24 -17.52
C ALA A 100 -3.32 -6.19 -18.18
N ILE A 101 -3.64 -4.91 -18.03
CA ILE A 101 -2.81 -3.83 -18.56
C ILE A 101 -1.48 -3.77 -17.80
N GLU A 102 -1.49 -3.95 -16.49
CA GLU A 102 -0.26 -4.05 -15.68
C GLU A 102 0.65 -5.15 -16.23
N GLY A 103 0.13 -6.38 -16.32
CA GLY A 103 0.91 -7.51 -16.81
C GLY A 103 1.43 -7.33 -18.22
N LEU A 104 0.59 -6.85 -19.14
CA LEU A 104 0.97 -6.69 -20.56
C LEU A 104 1.88 -5.49 -20.83
N MET A 105 1.66 -4.36 -20.17
CA MET A 105 2.43 -3.15 -20.43
C MET A 105 3.57 -2.96 -19.43
N ALA A 106 3.27 -2.92 -18.15
CA ALA A 106 4.24 -2.56 -17.13
C ALA A 106 5.25 -3.68 -16.90
N PHE A 107 4.79 -4.89 -16.61
CA PHE A 107 5.66 -6.03 -16.32
C PHE A 107 6.54 -6.44 -17.52
N PHE A 108 5.98 -6.52 -18.74
CA PHE A 108 6.80 -6.86 -19.93
C PHE A 108 7.78 -5.75 -20.30
N LEU A 109 7.37 -4.48 -20.19
CA LEU A 109 8.28 -3.36 -20.39
C LEU A 109 9.44 -3.42 -19.41
N GLU A 110 9.13 -3.58 -18.14
CA GLU A 110 10.09 -3.59 -17.04
C GLU A 110 11.06 -4.77 -17.15
N SER A 111 10.56 -6.00 -17.29
CA SER A 111 11.39 -7.20 -17.37
C SER A 111 12.31 -7.21 -18.60
N THR A 112 11.86 -6.70 -19.74
CA THR A 112 12.68 -6.57 -20.95
C THR A 112 13.79 -5.55 -20.76
N LEU A 113 13.48 -4.38 -20.20
CA LEU A 113 14.42 -3.28 -20.06
C LEU A 113 15.41 -3.46 -18.91
N VAL A 114 15.06 -4.19 -17.86
CA VAL A 114 15.99 -4.55 -16.78
C VAL A 114 17.21 -5.32 -17.33
N GLY A 115 17.00 -6.23 -18.29
CA GLY A 115 18.09 -6.90 -18.97
C GLY A 115 19.02 -5.91 -19.73
N LEU A 116 18.44 -4.93 -20.42
CA LEU A 116 19.23 -3.88 -21.10
C LEU A 116 19.93 -2.94 -20.11
N PHE A 117 19.33 -2.64 -18.97
CA PHE A 117 19.95 -1.86 -17.91
C PHE A 117 21.24 -2.52 -17.41
N PHE A 118 21.22 -3.83 -17.14
CA PHE A 118 22.40 -4.53 -16.64
C PHE A 118 23.47 -4.81 -17.70
N PHE A 119 23.06 -5.15 -18.91
CA PHE A 119 23.97 -5.63 -19.96
C PHE A 119 24.18 -4.62 -21.09
N GLY A 120 23.60 -3.44 -21.01
CA GLY A 120 23.65 -2.40 -22.03
C GLY A 120 24.82 -1.42 -21.93
N TRP A 121 25.56 -1.40 -20.82
CA TRP A 121 26.62 -0.40 -20.55
C TRP A 121 27.66 -0.26 -21.64
N ASP A 122 28.10 -1.38 -22.23
CA ASP A 122 29.11 -1.39 -23.27
C ASP A 122 28.51 -1.40 -24.70
N LYS A 123 27.17 -1.54 -24.82
CA LYS A 123 26.46 -1.66 -26.08
C LYS A 123 25.71 -0.40 -26.50
N LEU A 124 25.29 0.39 -25.50
CA LEU A 124 24.48 1.59 -25.69
C LEU A 124 25.32 2.85 -25.49
N SER A 125 24.98 3.92 -26.20
CA SER A 125 25.50 5.24 -25.86
C SER A 125 24.95 5.69 -24.50
N ARG A 126 25.66 6.56 -23.79
CA ARG A 126 25.27 7.06 -22.46
C ARG A 126 23.81 7.55 -22.40
N GLY A 127 23.39 8.34 -23.41
CA GLY A 127 22.00 8.83 -23.47
C GLY A 127 20.97 7.73 -23.73
N LYS A 128 21.29 6.72 -24.55
CA LYS A 128 20.40 5.56 -24.77
C LYS A 128 20.30 4.69 -23.52
N HIS A 129 21.38 4.52 -22.76
CA HIS A 129 21.37 3.77 -21.52
C HIS A 129 20.53 4.51 -20.47
N LEU A 130 20.70 5.83 -20.31
CA LEU A 130 19.84 6.64 -19.45
C LEU A 130 18.36 6.52 -19.82
N LEU A 131 18.02 6.50 -21.12
CA LEU A 131 16.64 6.27 -21.55
C LEU A 131 16.11 4.92 -21.07
N VAL A 132 16.92 3.86 -21.15
CA VAL A 132 16.55 2.53 -20.61
C VAL A 132 16.31 2.61 -19.11
N THR A 133 17.18 3.25 -18.35
CA THR A 133 17.02 3.44 -16.90
C THR A 133 15.75 4.22 -16.55
N MET A 134 15.44 5.27 -17.32
CA MET A 134 14.18 6.02 -17.17
C MET A 134 12.95 5.16 -17.47
N LEU A 135 13.00 4.34 -18.51
CA LEU A 135 11.88 3.46 -18.87
C LEU A 135 11.68 2.34 -17.85
N VAL A 136 12.75 1.82 -17.22
CA VAL A 136 12.65 0.89 -16.09
C VAL A 136 11.95 1.58 -14.90
N ALA A 137 12.37 2.79 -14.54
CA ALA A 137 11.74 3.54 -13.46
C ALA A 137 10.27 3.85 -13.74
N LEU A 138 9.94 4.23 -14.97
CA LEU A 138 8.55 4.46 -15.40
C LEU A 138 7.74 3.16 -15.38
N GLY A 139 8.31 2.04 -15.85
CA GLY A 139 7.65 0.73 -15.83
C GLY A 139 7.23 0.32 -14.43
N SER A 140 8.16 0.37 -13.46
CA SER A 140 7.88 0.06 -12.04
C SER A 140 6.77 0.95 -11.45
N ASN A 141 6.78 2.23 -11.79
CA ASN A 141 5.75 3.15 -11.30
C ASN A 141 4.41 2.96 -12.01
N LEU A 142 4.38 2.60 -13.29
CA LEU A 142 3.16 2.25 -14.03
C LEU A 142 2.55 0.96 -13.51
N SER A 143 3.36 -0.05 -13.16
CA SER A 143 2.89 -1.26 -12.47
C SER A 143 2.16 -0.89 -11.17
N ALA A 144 2.79 -0.08 -10.32
CA ALA A 144 2.16 0.41 -9.11
C ALA A 144 0.85 1.20 -9.37
N LEU A 145 0.79 2.00 -10.45
CA LEU A 145 -0.41 2.75 -10.83
C LEU A 145 -1.59 1.81 -11.11
N TRP A 146 -1.40 0.81 -11.95
CA TRP A 146 -2.48 -0.09 -12.35
C TRP A 146 -3.02 -0.91 -11.17
N ILE A 147 -2.14 -1.43 -10.32
CA ILE A 147 -2.54 -2.15 -9.10
C ILE A 147 -3.29 -1.22 -8.13
N LEU A 148 -2.84 0.02 -7.96
CA LEU A 148 -3.47 0.97 -7.06
C LEU A 148 -4.76 1.56 -7.60
N ILE A 149 -4.98 1.59 -8.92
CA ILE A 149 -6.30 1.86 -9.51
C ILE A 149 -7.29 0.78 -9.07
N GLY A 150 -6.94 -0.50 -9.21
CA GLY A 150 -7.77 -1.61 -8.75
C GLY A 150 -8.06 -1.55 -7.25
N ASN A 151 -7.03 -1.34 -6.44
CA ASN A 151 -7.19 -1.23 -4.99
C ASN A 151 -8.01 0.02 -4.57
N GLY A 152 -7.81 1.15 -5.24
CA GLY A 152 -8.57 2.37 -5.01
C GLY A 152 -10.04 2.21 -5.38
N TRP A 153 -10.33 1.48 -6.45
CA TRP A 153 -11.70 1.13 -6.81
C TRP A 153 -12.38 0.27 -5.74
N MET A 154 -11.68 -0.69 -5.15
CA MET A 154 -12.22 -1.47 -4.02
C MET A 154 -12.55 -0.59 -2.79
N GLN A 155 -11.90 0.54 -2.62
CA GLN A 155 -12.16 1.51 -1.56
C GLN A 155 -13.31 2.48 -1.89
N ASN A 156 -13.50 2.79 -3.19
CA ASN A 156 -14.52 3.69 -3.70
C ASN A 156 -15.02 3.16 -5.07
N PRO A 157 -16.03 2.27 -5.09
CA PRO A 157 -16.45 1.54 -6.28
C PRO A 157 -17.32 2.39 -7.22
N VAL A 158 -16.70 3.31 -7.95
CA VAL A 158 -17.32 4.17 -8.96
C VAL A 158 -17.19 3.60 -10.38
N GLY A 159 -18.06 3.99 -11.29
CA GLY A 159 -18.01 3.58 -12.70
C GLY A 159 -18.41 2.13 -12.97
N ALA A 160 -19.13 1.51 -12.04
CA ALA A 160 -19.64 0.14 -12.15
C ALA A 160 -21.06 0.04 -11.61
N GLU A 161 -21.87 -0.83 -12.19
CA GLU A 161 -23.25 -1.07 -11.79
C GLU A 161 -23.54 -2.56 -11.67
N PHE A 162 -24.48 -2.91 -10.79
CA PHE A 162 -24.91 -4.31 -10.63
C PHE A 162 -25.89 -4.69 -11.75
N ASN A 163 -25.55 -5.74 -12.49
CA ASN A 163 -26.40 -6.26 -13.55
C ASN A 163 -27.26 -7.42 -13.04
N LEU A 164 -28.58 -7.28 -13.09
CA LEU A 164 -29.55 -8.28 -12.64
C LEU A 164 -29.49 -9.59 -13.42
N LEU A 165 -29.11 -9.56 -14.72
CA LEU A 165 -29.06 -10.74 -15.57
C LEU A 165 -27.82 -11.61 -15.28
N THR A 166 -26.66 -10.94 -15.15
CA THR A 166 -25.38 -11.62 -14.89
C THR A 166 -25.11 -11.79 -13.40
N GLN A 167 -25.84 -11.07 -12.55
CA GLN A 167 -25.70 -11.04 -11.07
C GLN A 167 -24.30 -10.68 -10.58
N ARG A 168 -23.64 -9.77 -11.28
CA ARG A 168 -22.30 -9.27 -10.96
C ARG A 168 -22.20 -7.77 -11.25
N MET A 169 -21.17 -7.16 -10.72
CA MET A 169 -20.82 -5.79 -11.09
C MET A 169 -20.22 -5.76 -12.48
N GLU A 170 -20.66 -4.83 -13.28
CA GLU A 170 -20.17 -4.62 -14.66
C GLU A 170 -19.64 -3.21 -14.83
N LEU A 171 -18.61 -3.07 -15.65
CA LEU A 171 -17.98 -1.79 -15.96
C LEU A 171 -18.90 -0.95 -16.84
N VAL A 172 -19.26 0.26 -16.38
CA VAL A 172 -20.09 1.22 -17.10
C VAL A 172 -19.28 2.43 -17.56
N ASP A 173 -18.37 2.90 -16.73
CA ASP A 173 -17.53 4.06 -17.02
C ASP A 173 -16.07 3.80 -16.61
N ILE A 174 -15.25 3.44 -17.60
CA ILE A 174 -13.81 3.20 -17.40
C ILE A 174 -13.07 4.48 -16.97
N ALA A 175 -13.51 5.66 -17.39
CA ALA A 175 -12.86 6.90 -17.00
C ALA A 175 -13.06 7.18 -15.51
N ALA A 176 -14.25 6.92 -14.97
CA ALA A 176 -14.52 7.03 -13.54
C ALA A 176 -13.65 6.07 -12.71
N VAL A 177 -13.38 4.87 -13.23
CA VAL A 177 -12.46 3.91 -12.57
C VAL A 177 -11.01 4.41 -12.61
N LEU A 178 -10.51 4.83 -13.77
CA LEU A 178 -9.13 5.28 -13.94
C LEU A 178 -8.82 6.58 -13.20
N PHE A 179 -9.76 7.53 -13.21
CA PHE A 179 -9.62 8.82 -12.53
C PHE A 179 -10.29 8.87 -11.15
N ASN A 180 -10.50 7.70 -10.55
CA ASN A 180 -11.00 7.60 -9.20
C ASN A 180 -10.14 8.43 -8.22
N PRO A 181 -10.70 9.44 -7.53
CA PRO A 181 -9.93 10.36 -6.70
C PRO A 181 -9.20 9.64 -5.54
N VAL A 182 -9.79 8.57 -5.00
CA VAL A 182 -9.13 7.74 -3.97
C VAL A 182 -7.92 7.01 -4.54
N ALA A 183 -8.04 6.44 -5.74
CA ALA A 183 -6.93 5.74 -6.41
C ALA A 183 -5.78 6.69 -6.73
N GLN A 184 -6.07 7.91 -7.23
CA GLN A 184 -5.06 8.89 -7.61
C GLN A 184 -4.23 9.34 -6.41
N VAL A 185 -4.88 9.75 -5.33
CA VAL A 185 -4.19 10.19 -4.11
C VAL A 185 -3.40 9.03 -3.49
N LYS A 186 -3.98 7.84 -3.42
CA LYS A 186 -3.35 6.64 -2.89
C LYS A 186 -2.10 6.27 -3.69
N PHE A 187 -2.16 6.35 -5.03
CA PHE A 187 -1.02 6.08 -5.89
C PHE A 187 0.16 7.00 -5.57
N VAL A 188 -0.06 8.32 -5.60
CA VAL A 188 1.05 9.26 -5.41
C VAL A 188 1.59 9.19 -3.99
N HIS A 189 0.73 9.03 -2.97
CA HIS A 189 1.15 8.85 -1.57
C HIS A 189 2.00 7.59 -1.37
N THR A 190 1.56 6.44 -1.89
CA THR A 190 2.25 5.15 -1.75
C THR A 190 3.59 5.15 -2.48
N VAL A 191 3.63 5.68 -3.70
CA VAL A 191 4.87 5.77 -4.49
C VAL A 191 5.86 6.73 -3.83
N ALA A 192 5.41 7.89 -3.35
CA ALA A 192 6.25 8.83 -2.63
C ALA A 192 6.80 8.23 -1.31
N ALA A 193 6.01 7.40 -0.60
CA ALA A 193 6.50 6.66 0.56
C ALA A 193 7.62 5.66 0.18
N GLY A 194 7.51 5.01 -0.98
CA GLY A 194 8.59 4.19 -1.54
C GLY A 194 9.86 5.00 -1.84
N TYR A 195 9.73 6.23 -2.32
CA TYR A 195 10.86 7.13 -2.53
C TYR A 195 11.55 7.53 -1.22
N VAL A 196 10.76 7.74 -0.15
CA VAL A 196 11.29 7.95 1.21
C VAL A 196 12.05 6.71 1.68
N ALA A 197 11.51 5.50 1.48
CA ALA A 197 12.16 4.26 1.89
C ALA A 197 13.51 4.07 1.21
N ALA A 198 13.60 4.23 -0.10
CA ALA A 198 14.84 4.13 -0.83
C ALA A 198 15.86 5.22 -0.42
N SER A 199 15.38 6.44 -0.18
CA SER A 199 16.24 7.54 0.26
C SER A 199 16.84 7.27 1.63
N MET A 200 16.03 6.83 2.61
CA MET A 200 16.51 6.46 3.93
C MET A 200 17.48 5.28 3.88
N PHE A 201 17.23 4.29 3.02
CA PHE A 201 18.14 3.18 2.80
C PHE A 201 19.50 3.64 2.25
N VAL A 202 19.49 4.46 1.19
CA VAL A 202 20.74 5.00 0.58
C VAL A 202 21.49 5.89 1.57
N MET A 203 20.79 6.77 2.30
CA MET A 203 21.39 7.63 3.33
C MET A 203 21.98 6.80 4.48
N GLY A 204 21.29 5.76 4.93
CA GLY A 204 21.75 4.87 6.00
C GLY A 204 23.00 4.09 5.60
N VAL A 205 23.01 3.48 4.41
CA VAL A 205 24.19 2.76 3.88
C VAL A 205 25.36 3.72 3.63
N SER A 206 25.10 4.90 3.06
CA SER A 206 26.13 5.93 2.89
C SER A 206 26.71 6.38 4.23
N SER A 207 25.86 6.50 5.26
CA SER A 207 26.31 6.81 6.63
C SER A 207 27.21 5.73 7.19
N TRP A 208 26.97 4.46 6.89
CA TRP A 208 27.86 3.36 7.31
C TRP A 208 29.25 3.48 6.69
N TYR A 209 29.36 3.82 5.39
CA TYR A 209 30.66 4.07 4.74
C TYR A 209 31.37 5.30 5.36
N LEU A 210 30.64 6.40 5.60
CA LEU A 210 31.20 7.61 6.20
C LEU A 210 31.72 7.38 7.61
N LEU A 211 31.02 6.61 8.44
CA LEU A 211 31.45 6.24 9.78
C LEU A 211 32.74 5.38 9.76
N ARG A 212 32.90 4.54 8.74
CA ARG A 212 34.09 3.72 8.52
C ARG A 212 35.22 4.46 7.82
N LYS A 213 34.94 5.66 7.29
CA LYS A 213 35.86 6.45 6.48
C LYS A 213 36.33 5.69 5.22
N THR A 214 35.46 4.83 4.68
CA THR A 214 35.68 4.10 3.43
C THR A 214 34.77 4.65 2.35
N GLU A 215 35.18 4.63 1.08
CA GLU A 215 34.38 5.08 -0.07
C GLU A 215 33.75 6.45 0.11
N VAL A 216 34.46 7.40 0.76
CA VAL A 216 33.93 8.68 1.25
C VAL A 216 33.29 9.49 0.14
N GLN A 217 33.94 9.63 -1.04
CA GLN A 217 33.41 10.43 -2.14
C GLN A 217 32.16 9.80 -2.76
N PHE A 218 32.13 8.48 -2.88
CA PHE A 218 30.98 7.72 -3.33
C PHE A 218 29.81 7.91 -2.34
N ALA A 219 30.05 7.75 -1.05
CA ALA A 219 29.06 7.88 0.01
C ALA A 219 28.46 9.28 0.09
N LEU A 220 29.31 10.33 0.02
CA LEU A 220 28.83 11.73 0.04
C LEU A 220 27.92 12.06 -1.14
N ARG A 221 28.25 11.59 -2.36
CA ARG A 221 27.43 11.86 -3.55
C ARG A 221 26.14 11.06 -3.55
N SER A 222 26.19 9.78 -3.16
CA SER A 222 24.98 8.96 -2.96
C SER A 222 24.06 9.56 -1.90
N PHE A 223 24.63 10.01 -0.78
CA PHE A 223 23.90 10.68 0.28
C PHE A 223 23.26 11.98 -0.20
N ALA A 224 23.98 12.80 -0.99
CA ALA A 224 23.47 14.06 -1.53
C ALA A 224 22.25 13.84 -2.44
N ILE A 225 22.33 12.87 -3.36
CA ILE A 225 21.22 12.50 -4.24
C ILE A 225 20.02 12.05 -3.40
N ALA A 226 20.24 11.10 -2.48
CA ALA A 226 19.17 10.53 -1.67
C ALA A 226 18.55 11.55 -0.70
N SER A 227 19.35 12.46 -0.11
CA SER A 227 18.86 13.49 0.80
C SER A 227 17.96 14.51 0.10
N GLY A 228 18.34 14.98 -1.09
CA GLY A 228 17.51 15.90 -1.87
C GLY A 228 16.23 15.25 -2.37
N PHE A 229 16.32 14.05 -2.95
CA PHE A 229 15.18 13.29 -3.44
C PHE A 229 14.22 12.89 -2.30
N GLY A 230 14.77 12.41 -1.19
CA GLY A 230 13.99 12.00 -0.02
C GLY A 230 13.28 13.15 0.67
N LEU A 231 13.92 14.32 0.76
CA LEU A 231 13.27 15.52 1.32
C LEU A 231 12.06 15.96 0.49
N ALA A 232 12.17 15.96 -0.82
CA ALA A 232 11.04 16.24 -1.71
C ALA A 232 9.94 15.17 -1.56
N ALA A 233 10.32 13.88 -1.48
CA ALA A 233 9.39 12.78 -1.32
C ALA A 233 8.62 12.84 0.00
N ILE A 234 9.28 13.09 1.14
CA ILE A 234 8.61 13.14 2.44
C ILE A 234 7.63 14.31 2.54
N LEU A 235 7.96 15.46 1.94
CA LEU A 235 7.02 16.58 1.85
C LEU A 235 5.79 16.22 1.01
N SER A 236 5.98 15.50 -0.10
CA SER A 236 4.88 14.97 -0.91
C SER A 236 4.02 13.98 -0.12
N VAL A 237 4.63 13.07 0.65
CA VAL A 237 3.93 12.10 1.50
C VAL A 237 3.02 12.81 2.51
N ILE A 238 3.49 13.90 3.12
CA ILE A 238 2.70 14.65 4.12
C ILE A 238 1.49 15.32 3.45
N VAL A 239 1.70 16.06 2.36
CA VAL A 239 0.61 16.75 1.66
C VAL A 239 -0.43 15.78 1.11
N LEU A 240 0.02 14.67 0.52
CA LEU A 240 -0.88 13.67 -0.04
C LEU A 240 -1.51 12.75 1.02
N GLY A 241 -0.86 12.60 2.17
CA GLY A 241 -1.44 11.95 3.33
C GLY A 241 -2.62 12.71 3.89
N ASP A 242 -2.53 14.05 3.97
CA ASP A 242 -3.62 14.93 4.34
C ASP A 242 -4.79 14.82 3.35
N GLU A 243 -4.53 14.90 2.05
CA GLU A 243 -5.56 14.71 1.01
C GLU A 243 -6.19 13.30 1.09
N SER A 244 -5.41 12.26 1.37
CA SER A 244 -5.92 10.89 1.55
C SER A 244 -6.85 10.79 2.77
N GLY A 245 -6.53 11.47 3.86
CA GLY A 245 -7.37 11.56 5.05
C GLY A 245 -8.71 12.23 4.74
N TYR A 246 -8.67 13.36 4.05
CA TYR A 246 -9.86 14.09 3.61
C TYR A 246 -10.76 13.24 2.71
N ARG A 247 -10.21 12.59 1.66
CA ARG A 247 -10.96 11.68 0.77
C ARG A 247 -11.55 10.49 1.52
N THR A 248 -10.84 9.97 2.52
CA THR A 248 -11.38 8.92 3.39
C THR A 248 -12.60 9.42 4.17
N GLY A 249 -12.57 10.62 4.67
CA GLY A 249 -13.72 11.27 5.33
C GLY A 249 -14.95 11.42 4.44
N GLU A 250 -14.74 11.70 3.15
CA GLU A 250 -15.83 11.82 2.17
C GLU A 250 -16.48 10.47 1.83
N VAL A 251 -15.66 9.42 1.56
CA VAL A 251 -16.16 8.17 0.96
C VAL A 251 -16.22 6.98 1.93
N GLN A 252 -15.48 7.01 3.04
CA GLN A 252 -15.37 5.91 4.01
C GLN A 252 -15.45 6.43 5.46
N LYS A 253 -16.56 7.03 5.81
CA LYS A 253 -16.78 7.63 7.14
C LYS A 253 -16.52 6.67 8.29
N VAL A 254 -16.91 5.40 8.14
CA VAL A 254 -16.65 4.33 9.12
C VAL A 254 -15.16 4.18 9.40
N LYS A 255 -14.35 4.15 8.33
CA LYS A 255 -12.89 4.03 8.43
C LYS A 255 -12.30 5.24 9.16
N LEU A 256 -12.70 6.45 8.80
CA LEU A 256 -12.22 7.66 9.45
C LEU A 256 -12.54 7.66 10.94
N ALA A 257 -13.81 7.40 11.31
CA ALA A 257 -14.22 7.33 12.70
C ALA A 257 -13.47 6.24 13.48
N ALA A 258 -13.19 5.10 12.87
CA ALA A 258 -12.41 4.02 13.49
C ALA A 258 -10.92 4.37 13.67
N ILE A 259 -10.29 5.06 12.71
CA ILE A 259 -8.90 5.56 12.81
C ILE A 259 -8.78 6.53 13.98
N GLU A 260 -9.80 7.35 14.21
CA GLU A 260 -9.81 8.36 15.28
C GLU A 260 -10.37 7.83 16.61
N ALA A 261 -10.91 6.62 16.61
CA ALA A 261 -11.64 6.04 17.73
C ALA A 261 -12.76 7.00 18.22
N GLU A 262 -13.48 7.59 17.26
CA GLU A 262 -14.56 8.53 17.51
C GLU A 262 -15.86 7.75 17.69
N TRP A 263 -16.25 7.53 18.94
CA TRP A 263 -17.43 6.73 19.30
C TRP A 263 -18.73 7.50 19.20
N GLU A 264 -18.73 8.73 19.67
CA GLU A 264 -19.87 9.64 19.61
C GLU A 264 -19.68 10.66 18.50
N THR A 265 -20.73 11.15 17.89
CA THR A 265 -20.64 12.28 16.95
C THR A 265 -20.16 13.52 17.69
N GLU A 266 -18.98 14.01 17.33
CA GLU A 266 -18.40 15.21 17.93
C GLU A 266 -18.90 16.45 17.19
N PRO A 267 -19.58 17.38 17.90
CA PRO A 267 -20.01 18.62 17.28
C PRO A 267 -18.81 19.49 16.89
N ALA A 268 -19.03 20.40 15.96
CA ALA A 268 -18.02 21.37 15.59
C ALA A 268 -17.67 22.32 16.76
N PRO A 269 -16.38 22.62 16.94
CA PRO A 269 -15.18 22.17 16.21
C PRO A 269 -14.64 20.84 16.74
N ALA A 270 -14.52 19.84 15.86
CA ALA A 270 -14.11 18.50 16.25
C ALA A 270 -12.61 18.42 16.65
N SER A 271 -12.33 17.65 17.70
CA SER A 271 -11.00 17.49 18.28
C SER A 271 -10.31 16.22 17.76
N PHE A 272 -9.00 16.29 17.52
CA PHE A 272 -8.18 15.14 17.15
C PHE A 272 -7.69 14.41 18.40
N THR A 273 -7.93 13.11 18.50
CA THR A 273 -7.41 12.29 19.59
C THR A 273 -5.96 11.89 19.30
N LEU A 274 -5.00 12.59 19.88
CA LEU A 274 -3.56 12.33 19.69
C LEU A 274 -3.13 10.98 20.30
N PHE A 275 -3.60 10.68 21.50
CA PHE A 275 -3.26 9.50 22.28
C PHE A 275 -4.49 8.99 23.05
N GLY A 276 -4.59 7.67 23.23
CA GLY A 276 -5.66 7.05 24.02
C GLY A 276 -5.65 5.53 23.84
N PHE A 277 -6.45 4.84 24.65
CA PHE A 277 -6.62 3.39 24.56
C PHE A 277 -8.06 3.08 24.16
N PRO A 278 -8.33 2.81 22.85
CA PRO A 278 -9.67 2.46 22.39
C PRO A 278 -10.13 1.12 22.96
N ASP A 279 -11.33 1.11 23.53
CA ASP A 279 -12.05 -0.09 23.95
C ASP A 279 -13.28 -0.27 23.06
N GLN A 280 -13.23 -1.24 22.17
CA GLN A 280 -14.30 -1.51 21.21
C GLN A 280 -15.55 -2.13 21.87
N GLN A 281 -15.40 -2.86 22.98
CA GLN A 281 -16.53 -3.44 23.69
C GLN A 281 -17.26 -2.39 24.53
N GLY A 282 -16.49 -1.53 25.20
CA GLY A 282 -17.04 -0.42 25.97
C GLY A 282 -17.43 0.80 25.12
N GLU A 283 -17.12 0.79 23.83
CA GLU A 283 -17.33 1.92 22.89
C GLU A 283 -16.84 3.26 23.47
N THR A 284 -15.61 3.25 23.99
CA THR A 284 -14.98 4.40 24.62
C THR A 284 -13.46 4.41 24.38
N THR A 285 -12.84 5.57 24.59
CA THR A 285 -11.37 5.72 24.52
C THR A 285 -10.86 6.20 25.87
N HIS A 286 -10.13 5.33 26.57
CA HIS A 286 -9.57 5.65 27.90
C HIS A 286 -8.33 6.52 27.78
N ALA A 287 -8.10 7.39 28.77
CA ALA A 287 -6.95 8.29 28.86
C ALA A 287 -6.69 9.10 27.58
N ALA A 288 -7.76 9.55 26.92
CA ALA A 288 -7.68 10.31 25.69
C ALA A 288 -7.06 11.69 25.89
N ILE A 289 -6.03 12.00 25.09
CA ILE A 289 -5.44 13.34 24.96
C ILE A 289 -5.91 13.90 23.63
N LYS A 290 -6.76 14.94 23.66
CA LYS A 290 -7.36 15.54 22.48
C LYS A 290 -6.73 16.91 22.17
N ILE A 291 -6.54 17.18 20.88
CA ILE A 291 -6.13 18.49 20.34
C ILE A 291 -7.37 19.14 19.73
N PRO A 292 -7.88 20.25 20.30
CA PRO A 292 -9.09 20.90 19.77
C PRO A 292 -8.89 21.41 18.34
N TYR A 293 -9.97 21.50 17.56
CA TYR A 293 -10.06 22.00 16.18
C TYR A 293 -9.38 21.15 15.11
N LEU A 294 -8.38 20.33 15.46
CA LEU A 294 -7.50 19.70 14.48
C LEU A 294 -8.23 18.66 13.64
N MET A 295 -9.19 17.91 14.21
CA MET A 295 -9.94 16.90 13.46
C MET A 295 -10.84 17.51 12.40
N GLY A 296 -11.55 18.60 12.69
CA GLY A 296 -12.34 19.33 11.70
C GLY A 296 -11.50 19.79 10.51
N ILE A 297 -10.30 20.35 10.78
CA ILE A 297 -9.38 20.77 9.72
C ILE A 297 -8.91 19.61 8.84
N ILE A 298 -8.57 18.46 9.42
CA ILE A 298 -8.05 17.29 8.69
C ILE A 298 -9.19 16.55 7.94
N ALA A 299 -10.33 16.30 8.62
CA ALA A 299 -11.38 15.44 8.10
C ALA A 299 -12.35 16.16 7.17
N THR A 300 -12.71 17.40 7.49
CA THR A 300 -13.77 18.15 6.78
C THR A 300 -13.26 19.44 6.13
N ARG A 301 -12.00 19.82 6.38
CA ARG A 301 -11.43 21.12 6.00
C ARG A 301 -12.27 22.32 6.50
N SER A 302 -13.06 22.08 7.55
CA SER A 302 -13.96 23.04 8.18
C SER A 302 -13.82 22.97 9.68
N ILE A 303 -14.05 24.08 10.35
CA ILE A 303 -14.17 24.14 11.81
C ILE A 303 -15.63 24.14 12.26
N ASP A 304 -16.58 24.16 11.30
CA ASP A 304 -18.00 24.33 11.52
C ASP A 304 -18.80 23.03 11.22
N GLU A 305 -18.11 21.95 10.83
CA GLU A 305 -18.74 20.67 10.53
C GLU A 305 -18.50 19.65 11.65
N ALA A 306 -19.53 18.86 11.95
CA ALA A 306 -19.46 17.77 12.91
C ALA A 306 -18.80 16.53 12.26
N VAL A 307 -18.09 15.74 13.07
CA VAL A 307 -17.53 14.45 12.65
C VAL A 307 -18.39 13.32 13.21
N THR A 308 -18.95 12.51 12.31
CA THR A 308 -19.88 11.43 12.68
C THR A 308 -19.15 10.31 13.45
N GLY A 309 -19.69 9.95 14.62
CA GLY A 309 -19.16 8.88 15.46
C GLY A 309 -19.66 7.48 15.07
N LEU A 310 -18.96 6.46 15.57
CA LEU A 310 -19.23 5.06 15.27
C LEU A 310 -20.62 4.59 15.72
N LYS A 311 -21.18 5.15 16.82
CA LYS A 311 -22.51 4.78 17.30
C LYS A 311 -23.59 5.21 16.32
N ASP A 312 -23.53 6.43 15.80
CA ASP A 312 -24.50 6.89 14.80
C ASP A 312 -24.34 6.15 13.46
N ILE A 313 -23.10 5.79 13.11
CA ILE A 313 -22.82 4.95 11.95
C ILE A 313 -23.46 3.55 12.10
N LYS A 314 -23.38 2.93 13.30
CA LYS A 314 -24.06 1.64 13.55
C LYS A 314 -25.56 1.72 13.32
N VAL A 315 -26.22 2.80 13.77
CA VAL A 315 -27.65 3.02 13.52
C VAL A 315 -27.96 3.15 12.03
N GLN A 316 -27.11 3.88 11.28
CA GLN A 316 -27.24 3.99 9.83
C GLN A 316 -27.03 2.63 9.15
N ASN A 317 -26.02 1.87 9.57
CA ASN A 317 -25.71 0.54 9.02
C ASN A 317 -26.85 -0.46 9.29
N GLU A 318 -27.51 -0.41 10.47
CA GLU A 318 -28.67 -1.23 10.74
C GLU A 318 -29.80 -0.94 9.74
N ALA A 319 -30.11 0.32 9.48
CA ALA A 319 -31.12 0.69 8.50
C ALA A 319 -30.76 0.19 7.10
N ARG A 320 -29.49 0.26 6.71
CA ARG A 320 -28.97 -0.26 5.42
C ARG A 320 -29.02 -1.79 5.37
N ILE A 321 -28.72 -2.50 6.45
CA ILE A 321 -28.83 -3.97 6.51
C ILE A 321 -30.29 -4.37 6.30
N ARG A 322 -31.26 -3.72 6.95
CA ARG A 322 -32.68 -4.00 6.77
C ARG A 322 -33.15 -3.70 5.34
N SER A 323 -32.69 -2.61 4.72
CA SER A 323 -32.89 -2.29 3.31
C SER A 323 -32.29 -3.38 2.39
N GLY A 324 -31.07 -3.83 2.67
CA GLY A 324 -30.39 -4.89 1.94
C GLY A 324 -31.07 -6.26 2.04
N MET A 325 -31.77 -6.56 3.15
CA MET A 325 -32.62 -7.76 3.27
C MET A 325 -33.74 -7.74 2.23
N VAL A 326 -34.38 -6.59 2.03
CA VAL A 326 -35.43 -6.42 1.01
C VAL A 326 -34.88 -6.60 -0.40
N ALA A 327 -33.69 -6.04 -0.67
CA ALA A 327 -33.00 -6.21 -1.94
C ALA A 327 -32.65 -7.67 -2.22
N ALA A 328 -32.12 -8.39 -1.21
CA ALA A 328 -31.75 -9.79 -1.33
C ALA A 328 -33.00 -10.68 -1.57
N GLU A 329 -34.11 -10.41 -0.90
CA GLU A 329 -35.38 -11.11 -1.15
C GLU A 329 -35.88 -10.90 -2.57
N ALA A 330 -35.92 -9.65 -3.05
CA ALA A 330 -36.34 -9.32 -4.40
C ALA A 330 -35.45 -9.99 -5.46
N LEU A 331 -34.14 -9.97 -5.25
CA LEU A 331 -33.17 -10.63 -6.13
C LEU A 331 -33.40 -12.15 -6.18
N GLU A 332 -33.61 -12.80 -5.01
CA GLU A 332 -33.87 -14.24 -4.95
C GLU A 332 -35.17 -14.62 -5.65
N GLN A 333 -36.23 -13.81 -5.52
CA GLN A 333 -37.49 -14.04 -6.24
C GLN A 333 -37.31 -13.91 -7.76
N ILE A 334 -36.53 -12.93 -8.23
CA ILE A 334 -36.19 -12.78 -9.65
C ILE A 334 -35.43 -14.02 -10.17
N ARG A 335 -34.44 -14.51 -9.39
CA ARG A 335 -33.67 -15.73 -9.71
C ARG A 335 -34.54 -16.99 -9.82
N GLN A 336 -35.56 -17.11 -8.99
CA GLN A 336 -36.51 -18.22 -8.99
C GLN A 336 -37.56 -18.12 -10.10
N GLY A 337 -37.45 -17.16 -11.00
CA GLY A 337 -38.35 -16.96 -12.15
C GLY A 337 -39.54 -16.04 -11.89
N ALA A 338 -39.67 -15.45 -10.69
CA ALA A 338 -40.67 -14.43 -10.38
C ALA A 338 -40.16 -13.02 -10.76
N ASP A 339 -39.72 -12.86 -12.01
CA ASP A 339 -39.26 -11.59 -12.59
C ASP A 339 -40.45 -10.68 -12.93
N THR A 340 -41.05 -10.10 -11.90
CA THR A 340 -42.20 -9.23 -12.01
C THR A 340 -41.79 -7.75 -11.92
N PRO A 341 -42.58 -6.81 -12.51
CA PRO A 341 -42.34 -5.38 -12.34
C PRO A 341 -42.26 -4.94 -10.87
N ALA A 342 -43.00 -5.60 -9.97
CA ALA A 342 -42.97 -5.31 -8.54
C ALA A 342 -41.64 -5.70 -7.89
N ASN A 343 -41.10 -6.88 -8.24
CA ASN A 343 -39.80 -7.33 -7.70
C ASN A 343 -38.64 -6.50 -8.26
N ARG A 344 -38.70 -6.12 -9.53
CA ARG A 344 -37.73 -5.18 -10.11
C ARG A 344 -37.74 -3.83 -9.42
N ALA A 345 -38.94 -3.24 -9.22
CA ALA A 345 -39.07 -1.96 -8.52
C ALA A 345 -38.56 -2.03 -7.07
N ARG A 346 -38.84 -3.13 -6.34
CA ARG A 346 -38.27 -3.36 -5.00
C ARG A 346 -36.74 -3.43 -5.05
N PHE A 347 -36.17 -4.13 -6.01
CA PHE A 347 -34.72 -4.20 -6.16
C PHE A 347 -34.12 -2.84 -6.54
N GLU A 348 -34.69 -2.11 -7.47
CA GLU A 348 -34.24 -0.76 -7.85
C GLU A 348 -34.22 0.20 -6.64
N GLN A 349 -35.23 0.12 -5.78
CA GLN A 349 -35.31 0.96 -4.58
C GLN A 349 -34.26 0.62 -3.52
N HIS A 350 -33.95 -0.66 -3.31
CA HIS A 350 -33.13 -1.17 -2.19
C HIS A 350 -31.77 -1.75 -2.63
N GLY A 351 -31.54 -1.94 -3.93
CA GLY A 351 -30.38 -2.65 -4.48
C GLY A 351 -29.04 -2.05 -4.13
N LYS A 352 -28.96 -0.73 -3.90
CA LYS A 352 -27.75 -0.05 -3.42
C LYS A 352 -27.27 -0.55 -2.05
N ASP A 353 -28.16 -1.12 -1.25
CA ASP A 353 -27.86 -1.66 0.07
C ASP A 353 -27.73 -3.19 0.06
N LEU A 354 -27.74 -3.85 -1.11
CA LEU A 354 -27.59 -5.31 -1.24
C LEU A 354 -26.36 -5.83 -0.50
N GLY A 355 -25.23 -5.15 -0.61
CA GLY A 355 -23.99 -5.49 0.09
C GLY A 355 -24.17 -5.55 1.60
N TYR A 356 -24.93 -4.62 2.19
CA TYR A 356 -25.25 -4.61 3.62
C TYR A 356 -26.15 -5.80 4.01
N GLY A 357 -27.08 -6.20 3.14
CA GLY A 357 -27.83 -7.45 3.34
C GLY A 357 -26.93 -8.68 3.35
N LEU A 358 -25.89 -8.70 2.50
CA LEU A 358 -24.91 -9.81 2.45
C LEU A 358 -24.06 -9.95 3.72
N LEU A 359 -23.97 -8.92 4.58
CA LEU A 359 -23.32 -9.04 5.90
C LEU A 359 -24.00 -10.07 6.81
N LEU A 360 -25.26 -10.41 6.53
CA LEU A 360 -26.00 -11.43 7.29
C LEU A 360 -25.62 -12.87 6.87
N THR A 361 -24.89 -13.07 5.76
CA THR A 361 -24.51 -14.40 5.26
C THR A 361 -23.85 -15.31 6.30
N PRO A 362 -22.96 -14.85 7.21
CA PRO A 362 -22.37 -15.69 8.24
C PRO A 362 -23.35 -16.11 9.35
N TYR A 363 -24.48 -15.43 9.50
CA TYR A 363 -25.39 -15.56 10.64
C TYR A 363 -26.73 -16.20 10.30
N ALA A 364 -27.21 -16.02 9.06
CA ALA A 364 -28.51 -16.49 8.62
C ALA A 364 -28.41 -17.28 7.32
N SER A 365 -29.01 -18.46 7.28
CA SER A 365 -29.11 -19.27 6.06
C SER A 365 -30.04 -18.63 5.01
N ASN A 366 -30.97 -17.80 5.44
CA ASN A 366 -31.83 -16.98 4.58
C ASN A 366 -31.79 -15.54 5.06
N ILE A 367 -31.15 -14.67 4.28
CA ILE A 367 -30.94 -13.24 4.59
C ILE A 367 -32.27 -12.53 4.82
N ALA A 368 -33.29 -12.81 3.99
CA ALA A 368 -34.60 -12.16 4.09
C ALA A 368 -35.37 -12.48 5.39
N LYS A 369 -34.99 -13.55 6.10
CA LYS A 369 -35.64 -14.02 7.32
C LYS A 369 -34.75 -13.89 8.56
N ALA A 370 -33.64 -13.16 8.47
CA ALA A 370 -32.77 -12.93 9.61
C ALA A 370 -33.52 -12.20 10.73
N GLY A 371 -33.32 -12.67 11.96
CA GLY A 371 -33.93 -12.09 13.15
C GLY A 371 -33.07 -10.95 13.75
N GLU A 372 -33.57 -10.32 14.81
CA GLU A 372 -32.91 -9.18 15.45
C GLU A 372 -31.51 -9.53 16.01
N ALA A 373 -31.32 -10.76 16.47
CA ALA A 373 -30.03 -11.22 17.01
C ALA A 373 -28.95 -11.34 15.91
N GLU A 374 -29.33 -11.79 14.69
CA GLU A 374 -28.43 -11.87 13.55
C GLU A 374 -28.12 -10.47 12.99
N ILE A 375 -29.14 -9.60 12.96
CA ILE A 375 -28.97 -8.19 12.52
C ILE A 375 -27.99 -7.48 13.46
N ALA A 376 -28.17 -7.62 14.79
CA ALA A 376 -27.28 -6.99 15.77
C ALA A 376 -25.82 -7.41 15.60
N LYS A 377 -25.55 -8.71 15.34
CA LYS A 377 -24.19 -9.20 15.04
C LYS A 377 -23.63 -8.60 13.76
N ALA A 378 -24.43 -8.54 12.69
CA ALA A 378 -24.00 -7.95 11.42
C ALA A 378 -23.71 -6.43 11.56
N VAL A 379 -24.47 -5.72 12.41
CA VAL A 379 -24.20 -4.31 12.75
C VAL A 379 -22.86 -4.16 13.48
N ASP A 380 -22.59 -4.99 14.48
CA ASP A 380 -21.31 -4.94 15.20
C ASP A 380 -20.13 -5.26 14.28
N ASP A 381 -20.25 -6.26 13.43
CA ASP A 381 -19.20 -6.63 12.47
C ASP A 381 -19.04 -5.62 11.32
N SER A 382 -20.00 -4.70 11.11
CA SER A 382 -19.87 -3.63 10.13
C SER A 382 -18.81 -2.58 10.50
N ILE A 383 -18.34 -2.60 11.75
CA ILE A 383 -17.31 -1.70 12.25
C ILE A 383 -15.95 -2.41 12.22
N PRO A 384 -14.93 -1.82 11.58
CA PRO A 384 -13.59 -2.39 11.55
C PRO A 384 -12.92 -2.36 12.94
N PRO A 385 -11.82 -3.14 13.14
CA PRO A 385 -11.13 -3.18 14.43
C PRO A 385 -10.46 -1.84 14.75
N VAL A 386 -11.02 -1.12 15.74
CA VAL A 386 -10.66 0.27 16.06
C VAL A 386 -9.23 0.41 16.60
N ALA A 387 -8.83 -0.38 17.59
CA ALA A 387 -7.52 -0.23 18.22
C ALA A 387 -6.32 -0.39 17.25
N PRO A 388 -6.26 -1.39 16.37
CA PRO A 388 -5.21 -1.49 15.37
C PRO A 388 -5.18 -0.32 14.38
N LEU A 389 -6.32 0.22 14.00
CA LEU A 389 -6.42 1.38 13.10
C LEU A 389 -5.91 2.65 13.78
N PHE A 390 -6.36 2.89 15.00
CA PHE A 390 -5.96 4.02 15.82
C PHE A 390 -4.43 4.08 15.99
N TRP A 391 -3.84 2.97 16.43
CA TRP A 391 -2.39 2.90 16.67
C TRP A 391 -1.58 2.84 15.38
N GLY A 392 -2.06 2.10 14.36
CA GLY A 392 -1.39 2.03 13.06
C GLY A 392 -1.23 3.42 12.42
N PHE A 393 -2.28 4.24 12.45
CA PHE A 393 -2.22 5.60 11.94
C PHE A 393 -1.22 6.47 12.71
N ARG A 394 -1.23 6.41 14.03
CA ARG A 394 -0.33 7.22 14.87
C ARG A 394 1.13 6.81 14.75
N VAL A 395 1.41 5.52 14.61
CA VAL A 395 2.76 5.00 14.32
C VAL A 395 3.22 5.50 12.96
N MET A 396 2.40 5.39 11.91
CA MET A 396 2.71 5.86 10.56
C MET A 396 3.07 7.36 10.55
N VAL A 397 2.20 8.19 11.12
CA VAL A 397 2.40 9.65 11.16
C VAL A 397 3.60 10.04 12.03
N GLY A 398 3.75 9.44 13.21
CA GLY A 398 4.86 9.73 14.12
C GLY A 398 6.23 9.37 13.51
N LEU A 399 6.31 8.24 12.80
CA LEU A 399 7.51 7.86 12.06
C LEU A 399 7.76 8.80 10.87
N GLY A 400 6.70 9.21 10.17
CA GLY A 400 6.78 10.20 9.08
C GLY A 400 7.40 11.52 9.54
N ILE A 401 6.91 12.07 10.65
CA ILE A 401 7.45 13.30 11.27
C ILE A 401 8.92 13.10 11.70
N THR A 402 9.23 11.95 12.27
CA THR A 402 10.61 11.63 12.66
C THR A 402 11.55 11.59 11.46
N MET A 403 11.14 10.94 10.37
CA MET A 403 11.92 10.87 9.14
C MET A 403 12.07 12.24 8.49
N LEU A 404 11.03 13.08 8.49
CA LEU A 404 11.14 14.48 8.04
C LEU A 404 12.23 15.23 8.80
N GLY A 405 12.22 15.14 10.14
CA GLY A 405 13.25 15.79 10.97
C GLY A 405 14.67 15.29 10.65
N LEU A 406 14.85 13.98 10.48
CA LEU A 406 16.13 13.39 10.08
C LEU A 406 16.58 13.87 8.69
N MET A 407 15.69 13.92 7.71
CA MET A 407 16.01 14.39 6.35
C MET A 407 16.36 15.88 6.32
N VAL A 408 15.61 16.73 7.04
CA VAL A 408 15.90 18.17 7.13
C VAL A 408 17.28 18.40 7.77
N VAL A 409 17.55 17.76 8.91
CA VAL A 409 18.86 17.90 9.60
C VAL A 409 19.99 17.40 8.69
N SER A 410 19.79 16.26 8.01
CA SER A 410 20.76 15.68 7.09
C SER A 410 21.08 16.62 5.92
N PHE A 411 20.04 17.16 5.31
CA PHE A 411 20.17 18.10 4.20
C PHE A 411 20.91 19.38 4.62
N VAL A 412 20.57 19.95 5.78
CA VAL A 412 21.25 21.13 6.34
C VAL A 412 22.72 20.85 6.64
N GLN A 413 23.05 19.70 7.26
CA GLN A 413 24.43 19.32 7.55
C GLN A 413 25.24 19.08 6.25
N LEU A 414 24.62 18.50 5.24
CA LEU A 414 25.22 18.34 3.92
C LEU A 414 25.55 19.69 3.28
N CYS A 415 24.59 20.63 3.23
CA CYS A 415 24.78 21.97 2.69
C CYS A 415 25.85 22.78 3.44
N ARG A 416 26.03 22.52 4.74
CA ARG A 416 27.07 23.12 5.56
C ARG A 416 28.43 22.46 5.46
N ASN A 417 28.57 21.39 4.66
CA ASN A 417 29.76 20.52 4.58
C ASN A 417 30.20 19.95 5.93
N ARG A 418 29.25 19.74 6.86
CA ARG A 418 29.51 19.22 8.23
C ARG A 418 28.97 17.81 8.45
N LEU A 419 28.53 17.12 7.41
CA LEU A 419 27.95 15.79 7.51
C LEU A 419 28.94 14.77 8.11
N GLN A 420 30.21 14.80 7.68
CA GLN A 420 31.27 13.91 8.16
C GLN A 420 31.62 14.17 9.64
N ASP A 421 31.43 15.38 10.11
CA ASP A 421 31.69 15.80 11.49
C ASP A 421 30.50 15.53 12.43
N SER A 422 29.45 14.87 11.91
CA SER A 422 28.22 14.58 12.64
C SER A 422 28.00 13.08 12.90
N PRO A 423 28.89 12.39 13.64
CA PRO A 423 28.83 10.93 13.80
C PRO A 423 27.57 10.44 14.52
N ARG A 424 26.94 11.27 15.37
CA ARG A 424 25.66 10.93 16.02
C ARG A 424 24.55 10.85 14.97
N LEU A 425 24.43 11.84 14.07
CA LEU A 425 23.46 11.84 12.98
C LEU A 425 23.66 10.63 12.06
N LEU A 426 24.91 10.34 11.65
CA LEU A 426 25.23 9.21 10.80
C LEU A 426 24.83 7.85 11.46
N LYS A 427 25.08 7.70 12.77
CA LYS A 427 24.61 6.50 13.52
C LYS A 427 23.10 6.42 13.58
N THR A 428 22.41 7.54 13.84
CA THR A 428 20.94 7.60 13.85
C THR A 428 20.37 7.20 12.48
N LEU A 429 20.89 7.73 11.38
CA LEU A 429 20.46 7.38 10.02
C LEU A 429 20.67 5.90 9.71
N LEU A 430 21.79 5.32 10.12
CA LEU A 430 22.04 3.89 9.95
C LEU A 430 20.98 3.03 10.65
N TRP A 431 20.64 3.36 11.89
CA TRP A 431 19.62 2.65 12.65
C TRP A 431 18.19 2.98 12.24
N SER A 432 17.99 4.06 11.50
CA SER A 432 16.68 4.50 10.99
C SER A 432 16.30 3.84 9.66
N ILE A 433 17.15 2.99 9.08
CA ILE A 433 16.84 2.26 7.83
C ILE A 433 15.48 1.54 7.90
N PRO A 434 15.06 0.85 8.97
CA PRO A 434 13.78 0.15 9.01
C PRO A 434 12.55 1.06 9.16
N LEU A 435 12.69 2.32 9.59
CA LEU A 435 11.55 3.17 9.93
C LEU A 435 10.54 3.36 8.80
N PRO A 436 10.96 3.60 7.53
CA PRO A 436 10.01 3.75 6.44
C PRO A 436 9.17 2.50 6.20
N TRP A 437 9.76 1.31 6.32
CA TRP A 437 9.00 0.05 6.18
C TRP A 437 7.96 -0.10 7.28
N ILE A 438 8.32 0.17 8.53
CA ILE A 438 7.36 0.14 9.65
C ILE A 438 6.22 1.13 9.40
N ALA A 439 6.51 2.33 8.89
CA ALA A 439 5.49 3.32 8.58
C ALA A 439 4.59 2.88 7.41
N ILE A 440 5.16 2.30 6.35
CA ILE A 440 4.44 1.80 5.18
C ILE A 440 3.52 0.64 5.56
N GLU A 441 4.01 -0.32 6.32
CA GLU A 441 3.23 -1.47 6.79
C GLU A 441 2.08 -1.03 7.72
N ALA A 442 2.35 -0.07 8.62
CA ALA A 442 1.30 0.53 9.43
C ALA A 442 0.25 1.25 8.57
N GLY A 443 0.66 1.95 7.52
CA GLY A 443 -0.25 2.58 6.55
C GLY A 443 -1.12 1.56 5.79
N TRP A 444 -0.54 0.43 5.38
CA TRP A 444 -1.30 -0.65 4.75
C TRP A 444 -2.29 -1.30 5.71
N LEU A 445 -1.91 -1.53 6.97
CA LEU A 445 -2.84 -1.99 8.00
C LEU A 445 -4.03 -1.02 8.14
N VAL A 446 -3.78 0.28 8.20
CA VAL A 446 -4.85 1.29 8.25
C VAL A 446 -5.74 1.24 7.01
N ALA A 447 -5.15 1.13 5.83
CA ALA A 447 -5.89 1.11 4.57
C ALA A 447 -6.80 -0.12 4.45
N GLU A 448 -6.29 -1.32 4.75
CA GLU A 448 -6.96 -2.59 4.46
C GLU A 448 -7.79 -3.13 5.64
N LEU A 449 -7.33 -2.97 6.89
CA LEU A 449 -8.18 -3.27 8.04
C LEU A 449 -9.32 -2.25 8.18
N GLY A 450 -9.07 -0.99 7.82
CA GLY A 450 -10.12 0.05 7.83
C GLY A 450 -11.20 -0.14 6.78
N ARG A 451 -10.97 -1.01 5.79
CA ARG A 451 -12.00 -1.42 4.82
C ARG A 451 -12.84 -2.60 5.31
N GLN A 452 -12.42 -3.31 6.34
CA GLN A 452 -13.19 -4.43 6.86
C GLN A 452 -14.57 -3.98 7.40
N PRO A 453 -15.62 -4.80 7.21
CA PRO A 453 -15.64 -6.20 6.74
C PRO A 453 -15.73 -6.37 5.21
N TRP A 454 -15.40 -5.37 4.44
CA TRP A 454 -15.59 -5.33 3.00
C TRP A 454 -14.37 -5.81 2.20
N THR A 455 -14.60 -6.57 1.15
CA THR A 455 -13.68 -6.71 0.02
C THR A 455 -13.82 -5.51 -0.92
N ILE A 456 -15.05 -5.11 -1.22
CA ILE A 456 -15.38 -3.87 -1.96
C ILE A 456 -16.31 -3.06 -1.07
N SER A 457 -15.89 -1.86 -0.71
CA SER A 457 -16.63 -0.99 0.22
C SER A 457 -18.11 -0.91 -0.13
N ASP A 458 -18.98 -1.19 0.81
CA ASP A 458 -20.44 -1.14 0.73
C ASP A 458 -21.10 -2.11 -0.29
N VAL A 459 -20.31 -2.84 -1.10
CA VAL A 459 -20.79 -3.67 -2.21
C VAL A 459 -20.64 -5.17 -1.93
N LEU A 460 -19.45 -5.61 -1.52
CA LEU A 460 -19.16 -7.03 -1.34
C LEU A 460 -18.42 -7.30 -0.04
N PRO A 461 -19.04 -7.97 0.93
CA PRO A 461 -18.35 -8.36 2.16
C PRO A 461 -17.34 -9.49 1.92
N VAL A 462 -16.35 -9.57 2.80
CA VAL A 462 -15.29 -10.58 2.73
C VAL A 462 -15.86 -12.00 2.81
N SER A 463 -16.88 -12.23 3.64
CA SER A 463 -17.56 -13.51 3.78
C SER A 463 -18.17 -14.05 2.48
N ALA A 464 -18.58 -13.15 1.58
CA ALA A 464 -19.15 -13.48 0.27
C ALA A 464 -18.11 -13.51 -0.87
N SER A 465 -16.83 -13.28 -0.57
CA SER A 465 -15.75 -13.11 -1.57
C SER A 465 -14.85 -14.32 -1.73
N VAL A 466 -14.77 -15.16 -0.68
CA VAL A 466 -13.80 -16.27 -0.59
C VAL A 466 -14.20 -17.48 -1.42
N SER A 467 -13.19 -18.24 -1.88
CA SER A 467 -13.37 -19.51 -2.57
C SER A 467 -13.87 -20.60 -1.62
N LEU A 468 -14.53 -21.63 -2.18
CA LEU A 468 -14.92 -22.82 -1.45
C LEU A 468 -13.70 -23.74 -1.22
N LEU A 469 -12.94 -23.45 -0.17
CA LEU A 469 -11.73 -24.19 0.21
C LEU A 469 -11.94 -24.87 1.57
N GLN A 470 -11.10 -25.88 1.86
CA GLN A 470 -11.06 -26.48 3.19
C GLN A 470 -9.98 -25.81 4.06
N PRO A 471 -10.17 -25.69 5.38
CA PRO A 471 -9.18 -25.08 6.29
C PRO A 471 -7.79 -25.71 6.17
N GLY A 472 -7.68 -27.03 5.98
CA GLY A 472 -6.40 -27.72 5.81
C GLY A 472 -5.62 -27.28 4.56
N GLN A 473 -6.31 -26.97 3.46
CA GLN A 473 -5.67 -26.45 2.24
C GLN A 473 -5.11 -25.04 2.46
N LEU A 474 -5.86 -24.20 3.18
CA LEU A 474 -5.43 -22.85 3.52
C LEU A 474 -4.24 -22.84 4.50
N TRP A 475 -4.26 -23.71 5.52
CA TRP A 475 -3.10 -23.87 6.40
C TRP A 475 -1.86 -24.32 5.65
N PHE A 476 -1.98 -25.29 4.77
CA PHE A 476 -0.86 -25.74 3.95
C PHE A 476 -0.28 -24.60 3.09
N SER A 477 -1.13 -23.89 2.34
CA SER A 477 -0.69 -22.80 1.47
C SER A 477 -0.13 -21.62 2.27
N LEU A 478 -0.74 -21.25 3.41
CA LEU A 478 -0.25 -20.17 4.29
C LEU A 478 1.15 -20.49 4.83
N ILE A 479 1.36 -21.71 5.35
CA ILE A 479 2.67 -22.12 5.89
C ILE A 479 3.71 -22.15 4.76
N ALA A 480 3.36 -22.68 3.59
CA ALA A 480 4.25 -22.73 2.44
C ALA A 480 4.66 -21.32 1.98
N ILE A 481 3.71 -20.43 1.80
CA ILE A 481 3.96 -19.03 1.39
C ILE A 481 4.82 -18.31 2.42
N CYS A 482 4.45 -18.34 3.70
CA CYS A 482 5.22 -17.69 4.75
C CYS A 482 6.65 -18.25 4.85
N SER A 483 6.84 -19.57 4.69
CA SER A 483 8.17 -20.20 4.71
C SER A 483 9.03 -19.76 3.52
N ILE A 484 8.46 -19.78 2.32
CA ILE A 484 9.18 -19.37 1.09
C ILE A 484 9.53 -17.87 1.18
N TYR A 485 8.59 -17.02 1.58
CA TYR A 485 8.83 -15.58 1.65
C TYR A 485 9.84 -15.20 2.74
N THR A 486 9.81 -15.88 3.87
CA THR A 486 10.83 -15.71 4.91
C THR A 486 12.21 -16.12 4.38
N LEU A 487 12.30 -17.22 3.63
CA LEU A 487 13.55 -17.64 2.98
C LEU A 487 14.04 -16.59 1.97
N LEU A 488 13.15 -16.07 1.12
CA LEU A 488 13.48 -15.03 0.15
C LEU A 488 13.99 -13.77 0.83
N LEU A 489 13.33 -13.32 1.90
CA LEU A 489 13.77 -12.17 2.70
C LEU A 489 15.17 -12.39 3.32
N VAL A 490 15.42 -13.57 3.89
CA VAL A 490 16.74 -13.91 4.47
C VAL A 490 17.81 -13.90 3.39
N VAL A 491 17.54 -14.49 2.23
CA VAL A 491 18.45 -14.49 1.07
C VAL A 491 18.73 -13.07 0.59
N GLU A 492 17.68 -12.23 0.47
CA GLU A 492 17.86 -10.83 0.07
C GLU A 492 18.74 -10.06 1.06
N LEU A 493 18.40 -10.10 2.35
CA LEU A 493 19.19 -9.40 3.38
C LEU A 493 20.65 -9.85 3.39
N PHE A 494 20.89 -11.15 3.16
CA PHE A 494 22.24 -11.68 3.02
C PHE A 494 22.95 -11.10 1.78
N LEU A 495 22.29 -11.10 0.63
CA LEU A 495 22.86 -10.58 -0.62
C LEU A 495 23.08 -9.07 -0.56
N LEU A 496 22.12 -8.29 -0.05
CA LEU A 496 22.28 -6.84 0.14
C LEU A 496 23.47 -6.55 1.05
N ARG A 497 23.52 -7.20 2.23
CA ARG A 497 24.65 -7.06 3.16
C ARG A 497 25.99 -7.44 2.51
N HIS A 498 26.02 -8.51 1.74
CA HIS A 498 27.22 -8.96 1.05
C HIS A 498 27.74 -7.92 0.04
N VAL A 499 26.84 -7.40 -0.81
CA VAL A 499 27.19 -6.36 -1.79
C VAL A 499 27.62 -5.08 -1.10
N ILE A 500 26.87 -4.61 -0.09
CA ILE A 500 27.18 -3.41 0.67
C ILE A 500 28.55 -3.55 1.37
N SER A 501 28.84 -4.70 1.98
CA SER A 501 30.11 -4.91 2.70
C SER A 501 31.35 -4.92 1.81
N LYS A 502 31.20 -5.34 0.55
CA LYS A 502 32.26 -5.32 -0.44
C LYS A 502 32.46 -3.94 -1.13
N GLY A 503 31.44 -3.10 -1.08
CA GLY A 503 31.47 -1.74 -1.61
C GLY A 503 31.50 -1.63 -3.14
N PRO A 504 31.71 -0.41 -3.68
CA PRO A 504 31.72 -0.15 -5.13
C PRO A 504 32.77 -0.93 -5.93
N ALA A 505 33.78 -1.51 -5.26
CA ALA A 505 34.77 -2.35 -5.91
C ALA A 505 34.20 -3.61 -6.61
N ILE A 506 32.94 -3.98 -6.29
CA ILE A 506 32.20 -5.05 -7.00
C ILE A 506 31.35 -4.46 -8.17
N LEU A 507 31.82 -3.49 -8.86
CA LEU A 507 31.08 -2.92 -9.99
C LEU A 507 30.92 -3.87 -11.16
N HIS A 508 31.73 -4.91 -11.20
CA HIS A 508 31.61 -6.01 -12.15
C HIS A 508 30.82 -7.15 -11.52
N THR A 509 29.82 -7.65 -12.20
CA THR A 509 28.84 -8.66 -11.76
C THR A 509 29.41 -10.04 -11.37
N GLY A 510 30.69 -10.14 -10.96
CA GLY A 510 31.37 -11.39 -10.67
C GLY A 510 31.75 -12.21 -11.91
N ARG A 511 31.36 -11.79 -13.11
CA ARG A 511 31.66 -12.45 -14.39
C ARG A 511 33.08 -12.19 -14.91
N TYR A 512 33.74 -11.14 -14.41
CA TYR A 512 35.03 -10.68 -14.92
C TYR A 512 36.02 -10.53 -13.76
N SER A 513 36.59 -11.63 -13.34
CA SER A 513 37.60 -11.68 -12.28
C SER A 513 38.95 -11.05 -12.62
N GLY A 514 39.12 -10.50 -13.84
CA GLY A 514 40.37 -9.92 -14.34
C GLY A 514 40.37 -8.43 -14.67
N GLU A 515 39.20 -7.75 -14.53
CA GLU A 515 39.14 -6.32 -14.80
C GLU A 515 39.55 -5.49 -13.58
N GLN A 516 40.64 -4.74 -13.72
CA GLN A 516 41.03 -3.76 -12.68
C GLN A 516 39.97 -2.64 -12.63
N PRO A 517 39.51 -2.19 -11.45
CA PRO A 517 38.62 -1.05 -11.35
C PRO A 517 39.31 0.19 -11.92
N GLU A 518 38.64 0.88 -12.86
CA GLU A 518 39.12 2.16 -13.44
C GLU A 518 39.37 3.23 -12.39
N LEU A 519 38.87 3.02 -11.16
CA LEU A 519 39.09 3.89 -9.98
C LEU A 519 40.59 4.05 -9.60
N ALA A 520 41.45 3.13 -9.98
CA ALA A 520 42.89 3.23 -9.77
C ALA A 520 43.60 4.23 -10.74
N ARG A 521 42.88 4.78 -11.74
CA ARG A 521 43.44 5.73 -12.72
C ARG A 521 43.15 7.20 -12.37
N ILE A 522 42.52 7.50 -11.25
CA ILE A 522 42.16 8.86 -10.83
C ILE A 522 42.83 9.17 -9.47
N ALA A 523 44.02 8.65 -9.24
CA ALA A 523 44.92 9.13 -8.19
C ALA A 523 45.91 10.14 -8.76
#